data_9f19baa347e449138b98d388670a590e
#
_entry.id   9f19baa347e449138b98d388670a590e
#
_cell.length_a   1.000
_cell.length_b   1.000
_cell.length_c   1.000
_cell.angle_alpha   90.00
_cell.angle_beta   90.00
_cell.angle_gamma   90.00
#
_symmetry.space_group_name_H-M   'P 1'
#
loop_
_entity.id
_entity.type
_entity.pdbx_description
1 polymer ?
#
loop_
_entity_poly.entity_id
_entity_poly.type
_entity_poly.pdbx_seq_one_letter_code
_entity_poly.pdbx_strand_id
1 'polypeptide(L)'
;MSKIYFQGTFGAYSHLAALSIDPKAEILPCKTFDECFNKASEEPDSRIIIPESNRITGNIGIEYLIFKHRLNIYKEHFQKIEHNLLGQPGAKLKDIKEVYSHAQGLSQCSKFIKENNLAEHILSLIHI
;
A
#
# COMPACT_ATOMS: atom_id res chain seq x y z
N MET A 1 -1.49 24.12 7.90
CA MET A 1 -2.18 22.86 7.51
C MET A 1 -1.23 21.72 7.75
N SER A 2 -1.68 20.69 8.43
CA SER A 2 -0.83 19.52 8.68
C SER A 2 -0.59 18.73 7.39
N LYS A 3 0.62 18.18 7.24
CA LYS A 3 0.99 17.35 6.09
C LYS A 3 1.13 15.91 6.52
N ILE A 4 0.71 14.99 5.65
CA ILE A 4 0.96 13.55 5.81
C ILE A 4 1.63 13.03 4.54
N TYR A 5 2.85 12.53 4.68
CA TYR A 5 3.57 11.84 3.61
C TYR A 5 3.29 10.35 3.63
N PHE A 6 3.17 9.75 2.47
CA PHE A 6 3.00 8.30 2.32
C PHE A 6 3.76 7.77 1.10
N GLN A 7 4.18 6.53 1.15
CA GLN A 7 4.80 5.88 -0.03
C GLN A 7 3.71 5.31 -0.93
N GLY A 8 3.75 5.67 -2.21
CA GLY A 8 2.82 5.18 -3.21
C GLY A 8 2.20 6.30 -4.04
N THR A 9 1.04 6.03 -4.59
CA THR A 9 0.27 6.96 -5.41
C THR A 9 -1.11 7.21 -4.80
N PHE A 10 -1.77 8.27 -5.24
CA PHE A 10 -3.16 8.54 -4.83
C PHE A 10 -4.05 7.34 -5.19
N GLY A 11 -4.92 6.94 -4.27
CA GLY A 11 -5.75 5.75 -4.37
C GLY A 11 -5.17 4.50 -3.72
N ALA A 12 -3.87 4.48 -3.39
CA ALA A 12 -3.26 3.39 -2.62
C ALA A 12 -3.87 3.27 -1.22
N TYR A 13 -3.71 2.10 -0.59
CA TYR A 13 -4.23 1.89 0.77
C TYR A 13 -3.63 2.85 1.81
N SER A 14 -2.36 3.20 1.68
CA SER A 14 -1.74 4.21 2.55
C SER A 14 -2.36 5.60 2.36
N HIS A 15 -2.76 5.96 1.14
CA HIS A 15 -3.52 7.19 0.88
C HIS A 15 -4.89 7.16 1.57
N LEU A 16 -5.63 6.07 1.44
CA LEU A 16 -6.94 5.90 2.09
C LEU A 16 -6.82 5.93 3.62
N ALA A 17 -5.78 5.31 4.15
CA ALA A 17 -5.49 5.34 5.58
C ALA A 17 -5.19 6.77 6.07
N ALA A 18 -4.39 7.53 5.31
CA ALA A 18 -4.09 8.92 5.64
C ALA A 18 -5.35 9.79 5.66
N LEU A 19 -6.22 9.66 4.66
CA LEU A 19 -7.52 10.34 4.60
C LEU A 19 -8.42 9.98 5.79
N SER A 20 -8.40 8.72 6.20
CA SER A 20 -9.18 8.25 7.35
C SER A 20 -8.69 8.82 8.67
N ILE A 21 -7.37 9.00 8.81
CA ILE A 21 -6.76 9.54 10.04
C ILE A 21 -6.97 11.04 10.17
N ASP A 22 -6.78 11.78 9.08
CA ASP A 22 -6.93 13.23 9.06
C ASP A 22 -7.41 13.72 7.68
N PRO A 23 -8.74 13.82 7.50
CA PRO A 23 -9.30 14.26 6.21
C PRO A 23 -8.97 15.70 5.82
N LYS A 24 -8.45 16.50 6.75
CA LYS A 24 -8.11 17.91 6.54
C LYS A 24 -6.63 18.11 6.25
N ALA A 25 -5.80 17.08 6.39
CA ALA A 25 -4.39 17.19 6.10
C ALA A 25 -4.12 17.28 4.60
N GLU A 26 -3.03 17.94 4.24
CA GLU A 26 -2.46 17.84 2.92
C GLU A 26 -1.72 16.49 2.79
N ILE A 27 -2.21 15.60 1.93
CA ILE A 27 -1.68 14.24 1.79
C ILE A 27 -0.79 14.18 0.56
N LEU A 28 0.48 13.82 0.76
CA LEU A 28 1.53 13.95 -0.24
C LEU A 28 2.21 12.60 -0.52
N PRO A 29 2.21 12.14 -1.79
CA PRO A 29 2.85 10.89 -2.17
C PRO A 29 4.37 11.02 -2.23
N CYS A 30 5.06 9.96 -1.87
CA CYS A 30 6.49 9.77 -2.03
C CYS A 30 6.77 8.49 -2.81
N LYS A 31 7.88 8.45 -3.51
CA LYS A 31 8.27 7.26 -4.29
C LYS A 31 8.80 6.12 -3.41
N THR A 32 9.47 6.46 -2.32
CA THR A 32 10.09 5.49 -1.42
C THR A 32 9.78 5.80 0.04
N PHE A 33 9.97 4.80 0.90
CA PHE A 33 9.88 5.00 2.35
C PHE A 33 10.96 5.98 2.84
N ASP A 34 12.19 5.86 2.34
CA ASP A 34 13.27 6.79 2.69
C ASP A 34 12.89 8.25 2.40
N GLU A 35 12.25 8.51 1.27
CA GLU A 35 11.77 9.86 0.94
C GLU A 35 10.74 10.36 1.95
N CYS A 36 9.79 9.51 2.37
CA CYS A 36 8.82 9.87 3.41
C CYS A 36 9.51 10.26 4.72
N PHE A 37 10.46 9.46 5.16
CA PHE A 37 11.17 9.69 6.40
C PHE A 37 12.05 10.94 6.34
N ASN A 38 12.74 11.17 5.23
CA ASN A 38 13.53 12.38 5.02
C ASN A 38 12.67 13.64 5.11
N LYS A 39 11.55 13.67 4.38
CA LYS A 39 10.63 14.82 4.41
C LYS A 39 10.07 15.10 5.80
N ALA A 40 9.68 14.06 6.54
CA ALA A 40 9.20 14.21 7.91
C ALA A 40 10.28 14.72 8.86
N SER A 41 11.54 14.35 8.63
CA SER A 41 12.67 14.85 9.44
C SER A 41 12.99 16.33 9.16
N GLU A 42 12.73 16.79 7.94
CA GLU A 42 12.94 18.18 7.52
C GLU A 42 11.78 19.11 7.90
N GLU A 43 10.58 18.57 8.07
CA GLU A 43 9.36 19.31 8.37
C GLU A 43 8.74 18.86 9.70
N PRO A 44 9.08 19.51 10.84
CA PRO A 44 8.66 19.05 12.18
C PRO A 44 7.14 18.92 12.39
N ASP A 45 6.34 19.69 11.66
CA ASP A 45 4.88 19.66 11.77
C ASP A 45 4.23 18.63 10.82
N SER A 46 5.04 17.89 10.08
CA SER A 46 4.58 16.84 9.20
C SER A 46 4.52 15.49 9.91
N ARG A 47 3.76 14.59 9.30
CA ARG A 47 3.59 13.20 9.73
C ARG A 47 3.84 12.29 8.55
N ILE A 48 4.14 11.04 8.82
CA ILE A 48 4.16 9.99 7.80
C ILE A 48 3.20 8.89 8.18
N ILE A 49 2.61 8.24 7.18
CA ILE A 49 1.90 7.00 7.34
C ILE A 49 2.63 5.91 6.59
N ILE A 50 3.00 4.87 7.29
CA ILE A 50 3.83 3.77 6.78
C ILE A 50 3.16 2.45 7.13
N PRO A 51 3.05 1.51 6.18
CA PRO A 51 2.62 0.17 6.49
C PRO A 51 3.69 -0.54 7.32
N GLU A 52 3.31 -1.06 8.46
CA GLU A 52 4.20 -1.80 9.37
C GLU A 52 4.16 -3.29 9.09
N SER A 53 2.94 -3.82 9.01
CA SER A 53 2.72 -5.23 8.74
C SER A 53 1.39 -5.46 8.04
N ASN A 54 1.24 -6.62 7.43
CA ASN A 54 -0.07 -7.09 7.02
C ASN A 54 -0.30 -8.52 7.54
N ARG A 55 -1.57 -8.90 7.64
CA ARG A 55 -1.97 -10.17 8.25
C ARG A 55 -1.44 -11.41 7.52
N ILE A 56 -1.12 -11.30 6.24
CA ILE A 56 -0.72 -12.43 5.39
C ILE A 56 0.79 -12.51 5.23
N THR A 57 1.44 -11.40 4.93
CA THR A 57 2.88 -11.36 4.63
C THR A 57 3.74 -10.93 5.81
N GLY A 58 3.13 -10.48 6.92
CA GLY A 58 3.82 -10.12 8.15
C GLY A 58 4.49 -8.74 8.09
N ASN A 59 5.57 -8.60 8.83
CA ASN A 59 6.30 -7.35 9.03
C ASN A 59 6.98 -6.87 7.73
N ILE A 60 6.94 -5.57 7.48
CA ILE A 60 7.52 -4.93 6.28
C ILE A 60 8.97 -4.48 6.52
N GLY A 61 9.42 -4.42 7.77
CA GLY A 61 10.83 -4.17 8.09
C GLY A 61 11.26 -2.70 8.03
N ILE A 62 10.41 -1.80 8.50
CA ILE A 62 10.69 -0.35 8.50
C ILE A 62 11.29 0.17 9.81
N GLU A 63 11.48 -0.68 10.79
CA GLU A 63 11.90 -0.30 12.15
C GLU A 63 13.22 0.44 12.15
N TYR A 64 14.14 0.04 11.28
CA TYR A 64 15.44 0.70 11.17
C TYR A 64 15.32 2.16 10.70
N LEU A 65 14.33 2.49 9.86
CA LEU A 65 14.07 3.86 9.43
C LEU A 65 13.52 4.72 10.57
N ILE A 66 12.61 4.16 11.37
CA ILE A 66 12.08 4.84 12.56
C ILE A 66 13.22 5.20 13.51
N PHE A 67 14.10 4.24 13.77
CA PHE A 67 15.26 4.45 14.62
C PHE A 67 16.27 5.45 14.02
N LYS A 68 16.62 5.30 12.75
CA LYS A 68 17.56 6.16 12.01
C LYS A 68 17.12 7.63 12.04
N HIS A 69 15.84 7.89 11.81
CA HIS A 69 15.28 9.24 11.75
C HIS A 69 14.76 9.77 13.09
N ARG A 70 14.87 8.97 14.16
CA ARG A 70 14.41 9.31 15.51
C ARG A 70 12.96 9.78 15.57
N LEU A 71 12.11 9.17 14.76
CA LEU A 71 10.67 9.45 14.75
C LEU A 71 9.96 8.59 15.79
N ASN A 72 8.83 9.09 16.27
CA ASN A 72 7.99 8.40 17.24
C ASN A 72 6.69 7.94 16.59
N ILE A 73 6.29 6.71 16.86
CA ILE A 73 4.96 6.22 16.52
C ILE A 73 3.99 6.80 17.55
N TYR A 74 3.01 7.57 17.09
CA TYR A 74 1.99 8.15 17.97
C TYR A 74 0.58 7.58 17.74
N LYS A 75 0.37 6.89 16.62
CA LYS A 75 -0.93 6.30 16.28
C LYS A 75 -0.75 5.09 15.35
N GLU A 76 -1.59 4.10 15.53
CA GLU A 76 -1.77 3.01 14.57
C GLU A 76 -3.14 3.09 13.90
N HIS A 77 -3.24 2.55 12.70
CA HIS A 77 -4.47 2.46 11.92
C HIS A 77 -4.52 1.12 11.21
N PHE A 78 -5.67 0.47 11.29
CA PHE A 78 -5.94 -0.77 10.58
C PHE A 78 -6.76 -0.47 9.33
N GLN A 79 -6.13 -0.61 8.16
CA GLN A 79 -6.78 -0.40 6.87
C GLN A 79 -7.23 -1.75 6.30
N LYS A 80 -8.54 -1.89 6.09
CA LYS A 80 -9.07 -3.07 5.39
C LYS A 80 -8.58 -3.08 3.95
N ILE A 81 -8.04 -4.22 3.53
CA ILE A 81 -7.58 -4.44 2.16
C ILE A 81 -8.60 -5.31 1.44
N GLU A 82 -9.13 -4.79 0.34
CA GLU A 82 -10.07 -5.50 -0.54
C GLU A 82 -9.52 -5.47 -1.96
N HIS A 83 -9.12 -6.64 -2.46
CA HIS A 83 -8.68 -6.77 -3.84
C HIS A 83 -9.87 -6.93 -4.78
N ASN A 84 -9.73 -6.38 -5.98
CA ASN A 84 -10.73 -6.48 -7.02
C ASN A 84 -10.12 -7.11 -8.27
N LEU A 85 -10.82 -8.10 -8.85
CA LEU A 85 -10.46 -8.63 -10.15
C LEU A 85 -11.05 -7.71 -11.22
N LEU A 86 -10.19 -7.10 -12.01
CA LEU A 86 -10.57 -6.22 -13.12
C LEU A 86 -10.42 -6.97 -14.45
N GLY A 87 -11.39 -6.80 -15.32
CA GLY A 87 -11.40 -7.38 -16.67
C GLY A 87 -11.87 -6.38 -17.70
N GLN A 88 -11.84 -6.79 -18.96
CA GLN A 88 -12.43 -6.00 -20.06
C GLN A 88 -13.94 -5.83 -19.85
N PRO A 89 -14.51 -4.70 -20.29
CA PRO A 89 -15.95 -4.49 -20.22
C PRO A 89 -16.72 -5.68 -20.84
N GLY A 90 -17.69 -6.23 -20.09
CA GLY A 90 -18.48 -7.36 -20.50
C GLY A 90 -17.88 -8.75 -20.23
N ALA A 91 -16.62 -8.83 -19.81
CA ALA A 91 -16.01 -10.10 -19.41
C ALA A 91 -16.70 -10.69 -18.17
N LYS A 92 -16.88 -12.01 -18.19
CA LYS A 92 -17.40 -12.77 -17.05
C LYS A 92 -16.27 -13.56 -16.40
N LEU A 93 -16.39 -13.87 -15.12
CA LEU A 93 -15.35 -14.62 -14.39
C LEU A 93 -14.97 -15.93 -15.10
N LYS A 94 -15.94 -16.64 -15.65
CA LYS A 94 -15.72 -17.90 -16.41
C LYS A 94 -14.84 -17.74 -17.65
N ASP A 95 -14.75 -16.53 -18.19
CA ASP A 95 -13.99 -16.25 -19.42
C ASP A 95 -12.52 -15.89 -19.10
N ILE A 96 -12.22 -15.62 -17.83
CA ILE A 96 -10.89 -15.24 -17.39
C ILE A 96 -10.06 -16.50 -17.16
N LYS A 97 -8.87 -16.55 -17.75
CA LYS A 97 -7.91 -17.66 -17.64
C LYS A 97 -6.62 -17.27 -16.95
N GLU A 98 -6.28 -15.99 -16.98
CA GLU A 98 -5.02 -15.46 -16.50
C GLU A 98 -5.26 -14.23 -15.65
N VAL A 99 -4.41 -14.03 -14.63
CA VAL A 99 -4.40 -12.85 -13.77
C VAL A 99 -3.01 -12.26 -13.70
N TYR A 100 -2.93 -10.95 -13.74
CA TYR A 100 -1.70 -10.16 -13.72
C TYR A 100 -1.73 -9.24 -12.54
N SER A 101 -0.74 -9.29 -11.68
CA SER A 101 -0.60 -8.37 -10.55
C SER A 101 0.80 -8.41 -9.96
N HIS A 102 1.04 -7.52 -9.01
CA HIS A 102 2.21 -7.58 -8.15
C HIS A 102 2.21 -8.90 -7.35
N ALA A 103 3.40 -9.45 -7.07
CA ALA A 103 3.55 -10.72 -6.35
C ALA A 103 2.79 -10.77 -5.03
N GLN A 104 2.78 -9.68 -4.27
CA GLN A 104 2.06 -9.57 -3.01
C GLN A 104 0.54 -9.66 -3.18
N GLY A 105 -0.01 -9.00 -4.19
CA GLY A 105 -1.44 -9.07 -4.52
C GLY A 105 -1.87 -10.49 -4.91
N LEU A 106 -1.08 -11.16 -5.74
CA LEU A 106 -1.32 -12.56 -6.13
C LEU A 106 -1.27 -13.49 -4.91
N SER A 107 -0.28 -13.34 -4.05
CA SER A 107 -0.15 -14.12 -2.82
C SER A 107 -1.37 -13.97 -1.91
N GLN A 108 -1.85 -12.74 -1.73
CA GLN A 108 -3.02 -12.44 -0.92
C GLN A 108 -4.33 -12.98 -1.52
N CYS A 109 -4.38 -13.19 -2.83
CA CYS A 109 -5.53 -13.74 -3.56
C CYS A 109 -5.37 -15.22 -3.90
N SER A 110 -4.38 -15.91 -3.37
CA SER A 110 -4.01 -17.28 -3.77
C SER A 110 -5.15 -18.28 -3.70
N LYS A 111 -6.02 -18.21 -2.70
CA LYS A 111 -7.20 -19.06 -2.57
C LYS A 111 -8.15 -18.87 -3.74
N PHE A 112 -8.53 -17.64 -4.05
CA PHE A 112 -9.41 -17.30 -5.16
C PHE A 112 -8.84 -17.76 -6.52
N ILE A 113 -7.55 -17.52 -6.73
CA ILE A 113 -6.83 -17.90 -7.95
C ILE A 113 -6.86 -19.42 -8.13
N LYS A 114 -6.59 -20.18 -7.09
CA LYS A 114 -6.68 -21.65 -7.09
C LYS A 114 -8.08 -22.15 -7.38
N GLU A 115 -9.07 -21.65 -6.68
CA GLU A 115 -10.47 -22.06 -6.81
C GLU A 115 -11.03 -21.82 -8.22
N ASN A 116 -10.50 -20.82 -8.93
CA ASN A 116 -10.92 -20.47 -10.29
C ASN A 116 -9.95 -20.94 -11.39
N ASN A 117 -8.93 -21.72 -11.04
CA ASN A 117 -7.92 -22.26 -11.97
C ASN A 117 -7.27 -21.19 -12.86
N LEU A 118 -6.91 -20.06 -12.27
CA LEU A 118 -6.29 -18.94 -12.98
C LEU A 118 -4.77 -19.09 -13.03
N ALA A 119 -4.17 -18.79 -14.20
CA ALA A 119 -2.73 -18.71 -14.34
C ALA A 119 -2.22 -17.35 -13.82
N GLU A 120 -1.19 -17.37 -12.97
CA GLU A 120 -0.62 -16.16 -12.36
C GLU A 120 0.51 -15.59 -13.21
N HIS A 121 0.51 -14.27 -13.39
CA HIS A 121 1.58 -13.52 -14.03
C HIS A 121 1.99 -12.35 -13.14
N ILE A 122 3.25 -12.33 -12.71
CA ILE A 122 3.77 -11.28 -11.85
C ILE A 122 4.16 -10.08 -12.71
N LEU A 123 3.60 -8.92 -12.37
CA LEU A 123 4.01 -7.63 -12.94
C LEU A 123 5.07 -7.00 -12.05
N SER A 124 6.14 -6.49 -12.66
CA SER A 124 7.11 -5.67 -11.94
C SER A 124 6.52 -4.29 -11.66
N LEU A 125 7.08 -3.58 -10.68
CA LEU A 125 6.68 -2.19 -10.35
C LEU A 125 6.82 -1.23 -11.54
N ILE A 126 7.59 -1.60 -12.56
CA ILE A 126 7.79 -0.80 -13.79
C ILE A 126 6.55 -0.88 -14.70
N HIS A 127 5.75 -1.92 -14.57
CA HIS A 127 4.57 -2.19 -15.41
C HIS A 127 3.23 -1.85 -14.76
N ILE A 128 3.27 -1.27 -13.56
CA ILE A 128 2.07 -0.89 -12.79
C ILE A 128 1.89 0.62 -12.79
#